data_6c563bb0da0ec338fc3ac73933d94a4c
#
_entry.id   6c563bb0da0ec338fc3ac73933d94a4c
#
_cell.length_a   1.000
_cell.length_b   1.000
_cell.length_c   1.000
_cell.angle_alpha   90.00
_cell.angle_beta   90.00
_cell.angle_gamma   90.00
#
_symmetry.space_group_name_H-M   'P 1'
#
loop_
_entity.id
_entity.type
_entity.pdbx_description
1 polymer ?
#
loop_
_entity_poly.entity_id
_entity_poly.type
_entity_poly.pdbx_seq_one_letter_code
_entity_poly.pdbx_strand_id
1 'polypeptide(L)'
;TYPVGWDKDVRPAIQSPADLVIYELHARDFSISPTSGLKYQGKYLALTEPKAIEYLKNLGINAIHFQPVFDYASVDETQLNKPQFNWGYDPKNYNVPEGSYSTDPYAPGTRIKEFKEMVMALHKAGIRVIFDAVYNHTFDINGSNFQRTYPDYYYRKTVDGKYSDGSGCGNETASEKPLMREFMIESVKYWVNEYHIDGFRFDLMGVHDIETMNQIRAAVDEIDPSIYIYGEGWSAGSCAYPTEKLAVKANTPQLHGIGAFSDDMRDALRGTFSDDTKGALLAGIPGEEESLKFGI
;
A
#
# COMPACT_ATOMS: atom_id res chain seq x y z
N THR A 1 -0.88 -2.53 22.96
CA THR A 1 -2.31 -2.15 23.11
C THR A 1 -3.16 -3.01 22.19
N TYR A 2 -3.91 -3.95 22.77
CA TYR A 2 -4.69 -4.93 22.01
C TYR A 2 -6.19 -4.74 22.32
N PRO A 3 -7.06 -4.73 21.31
CA PRO A 3 -8.49 -4.78 21.52
C PRO A 3 -8.91 -6.14 22.09
N VAL A 4 -10.05 -6.18 22.77
CA VAL A 4 -10.58 -7.44 23.32
C VAL A 4 -10.86 -8.43 22.20
N GLY A 5 -10.32 -9.64 22.31
CA GLY A 5 -10.48 -10.71 21.34
C GLY A 5 -9.49 -10.67 20.17
N TRP A 6 -8.47 -9.82 20.22
CA TRP A 6 -7.43 -9.76 19.19
C TRP A 6 -6.71 -11.10 18.99
N ASP A 7 -6.49 -11.81 20.08
CA ASP A 7 -5.89 -13.15 20.09
C ASP A 7 -6.73 -14.23 19.39
N LYS A 8 -7.99 -13.93 19.09
CA LYS A 8 -8.95 -14.81 18.39
C LYS A 8 -9.29 -14.32 16.99
N ASP A 9 -8.65 -13.25 16.56
CA ASP A 9 -8.84 -12.75 15.19
C ASP A 9 -8.34 -13.77 14.18
N VAL A 10 -9.13 -14.01 13.13
CA VAL A 10 -8.85 -15.02 12.09
C VAL A 10 -8.91 -14.36 10.73
N ARG A 11 -7.82 -14.52 9.99
CA ARG A 11 -7.75 -14.08 8.59
C ARG A 11 -8.80 -14.80 7.74
N PRO A 12 -9.61 -14.07 6.94
CA PRO A 12 -10.53 -14.70 6.00
C PRO A 12 -9.79 -15.62 5.00
N ALA A 13 -10.27 -16.85 4.84
CA ALA A 13 -9.65 -17.81 3.93
C ALA A 13 -9.89 -17.43 2.47
N ILE A 14 -8.91 -17.69 1.62
CA ILE A 14 -9.01 -17.69 0.16
C ILE A 14 -8.34 -18.96 -0.38
N GLN A 15 -8.75 -19.43 -1.54
CA GLN A 15 -8.12 -20.59 -2.18
C GLN A 15 -7.04 -20.17 -3.18
N SER A 16 -7.22 -19.00 -3.80
CA SER A 16 -6.33 -18.46 -4.83
C SER A 16 -6.34 -16.93 -4.77
N PRO A 17 -5.24 -16.26 -5.17
CA PRO A 17 -5.27 -14.81 -5.40
C PRO A 17 -6.36 -14.35 -6.39
N ALA A 18 -6.76 -15.22 -7.33
CA ALA A 18 -7.85 -14.95 -8.27
C ALA A 18 -9.24 -14.83 -7.60
N ASP A 19 -9.38 -15.28 -6.36
CA ASP A 19 -10.63 -15.10 -5.59
C ASP A 19 -10.80 -13.70 -5.02
N LEU A 20 -9.73 -12.88 -5.05
CA LEU A 20 -9.75 -11.53 -4.47
C LEU A 20 -10.50 -10.56 -5.38
N VAL A 21 -11.49 -9.89 -4.81
CA VAL A 21 -12.15 -8.71 -5.36
C VAL A 21 -11.73 -7.54 -4.50
N ILE A 22 -10.77 -6.79 -4.99
CA ILE A 22 -10.07 -5.74 -4.23
C ILE A 22 -10.74 -4.39 -4.48
N TYR A 23 -11.05 -3.68 -3.41
CA TYR A 23 -11.53 -2.31 -3.42
C TYR A 23 -10.48 -1.40 -2.79
N GLU A 24 -9.91 -0.50 -3.59
CA GLU A 24 -8.99 0.52 -3.11
C GLU A 24 -9.76 1.67 -2.49
N LEU A 25 -9.38 2.08 -1.28
CA LEU A 25 -9.98 3.23 -0.62
C LEU A 25 -8.96 4.02 0.21
N HIS A 26 -9.25 5.32 0.36
CA HIS A 26 -8.57 6.21 1.28
C HIS A 26 -9.32 6.21 2.61
N ALA A 27 -8.61 5.93 3.73
CA ALA A 27 -9.24 5.73 5.04
C ALA A 27 -10.10 6.92 5.50
N ARG A 28 -9.64 8.15 5.25
CA ARG A 28 -10.40 9.38 5.56
C ARG A 28 -11.57 9.58 4.60
N ASP A 29 -11.28 9.54 3.30
CA ASP A 29 -12.25 9.99 2.28
C ASP A 29 -13.43 9.05 2.14
N PHE A 30 -13.26 7.77 2.47
CA PHE A 30 -14.36 6.81 2.51
C PHE A 30 -15.55 7.26 3.36
N SER A 31 -15.29 7.96 4.46
CA SER A 31 -16.34 8.28 5.44
C SER A 31 -16.43 9.74 5.85
N ILE A 32 -15.52 10.62 5.41
CA ILE A 32 -15.43 12.00 5.90
C ILE A 32 -16.66 12.86 5.55
N SER A 33 -17.39 12.55 4.48
CA SER A 33 -18.59 13.30 4.11
C SER A 33 -19.67 13.18 5.19
N PRO A 34 -20.30 14.29 5.60
CA PRO A 34 -21.46 14.24 6.49
C PRO A 34 -22.60 13.35 5.96
N THR A 35 -22.68 13.18 4.63
CA THR A 35 -23.70 12.32 4.00
C THR A 35 -23.42 10.83 4.15
N SER A 36 -22.22 10.43 4.60
CA SER A 36 -21.91 9.03 4.91
C SER A 36 -22.85 8.47 5.97
N GLY A 37 -23.30 9.31 6.90
CA GLY A 37 -24.13 8.93 8.03
C GLY A 37 -23.41 8.01 9.01
N LEU A 38 -22.08 8.01 8.99
CA LEU A 38 -21.23 7.29 9.94
C LEU A 38 -20.85 8.19 11.11
N LYS A 39 -20.66 7.60 12.28
CA LYS A 39 -20.30 8.32 13.51
C LYS A 39 -18.84 8.75 13.51
N TYR A 40 -17.94 7.85 13.09
CA TYR A 40 -16.50 8.07 13.15
C TYR A 40 -15.94 8.53 11.80
N GLN A 41 -16.47 9.64 11.27
CA GLN A 41 -16.10 10.17 9.95
C GLN A 41 -14.61 10.40 9.81
N GLY A 42 -14.01 9.85 8.76
CA GLY A 42 -12.58 9.97 8.45
C GLY A 42 -11.64 9.19 9.37
N LYS A 43 -12.15 8.24 10.14
CA LYS A 43 -11.40 7.49 11.16
C LYS A 43 -11.40 5.98 10.89
N TYR A 44 -10.41 5.26 11.41
CA TYR A 44 -10.38 3.78 11.37
C TYR A 44 -11.68 3.17 11.84
N LEU A 45 -12.24 3.70 12.93
CA LEU A 45 -13.48 3.19 13.53
C LEU A 45 -14.71 3.33 12.64
N ALA A 46 -14.71 4.18 11.61
CA ALA A 46 -15.80 4.22 10.63
C ALA A 46 -16.01 2.87 9.95
N LEU A 47 -14.92 2.13 9.71
CA LEU A 47 -14.95 0.81 9.08
C LEU A 47 -15.33 -0.33 10.03
N THR A 48 -15.60 -0.03 11.29
CA THR A 48 -16.20 -0.97 12.26
C THR A 48 -17.71 -0.85 12.34
N GLU A 49 -18.29 0.21 11.77
CA GLU A 49 -19.72 0.50 11.87
C GLU A 49 -20.54 -0.41 10.95
N PRO A 50 -21.68 -0.95 11.41
CA PRO A 50 -22.49 -1.88 10.63
C PRO A 50 -22.86 -1.36 9.24
N LYS A 51 -23.17 -0.06 9.11
CA LYS A 51 -23.52 0.56 7.83
C LYS A 51 -22.35 0.54 6.82
N ALA A 52 -21.12 0.76 7.26
CA ALA A 52 -19.93 0.69 6.43
C ALA A 52 -19.66 -0.75 5.98
N ILE A 53 -19.74 -1.69 6.92
CA ILE A 53 -19.57 -3.13 6.64
C ILE A 53 -20.64 -3.62 5.64
N GLU A 54 -21.91 -3.25 5.84
CA GLU A 54 -22.98 -3.63 4.92
C GLU A 54 -22.76 -3.06 3.52
N TYR A 55 -22.35 -1.81 3.41
CA TYR A 55 -22.01 -1.18 2.12
C TYR A 55 -20.91 -1.96 1.39
N LEU A 56 -19.80 -2.26 2.08
CA LEU A 56 -18.69 -3.00 1.51
C LEU A 56 -19.08 -4.42 1.08
N LYS A 57 -19.87 -5.11 1.88
CA LYS A 57 -20.39 -6.43 1.52
C LYS A 57 -21.33 -6.38 0.32
N ASN A 58 -22.16 -5.37 0.21
CA ASN A 58 -23.08 -5.19 -0.91
C ASN A 58 -22.35 -4.87 -2.22
N LEU A 59 -21.14 -4.31 -2.16
CA LEU A 59 -20.26 -4.17 -3.34
C LEU A 59 -19.74 -5.53 -3.85
N GLY A 60 -19.85 -6.59 -3.06
CA GLY A 60 -19.36 -7.93 -3.43
C GLY A 60 -17.83 -8.07 -3.29
N ILE A 61 -17.18 -7.16 -2.58
CA ILE A 61 -15.72 -7.21 -2.36
C ILE A 61 -15.38 -8.15 -1.19
N ASN A 62 -14.15 -8.68 -1.21
CA ASN A 62 -13.61 -9.50 -0.13
C ASN A 62 -12.21 -9.06 0.33
N ALA A 63 -11.71 -7.96 -0.22
CA ALA A 63 -10.46 -7.34 0.21
C ALA A 63 -10.52 -5.82 0.04
N ILE A 64 -9.93 -5.11 0.99
CA ILE A 64 -9.71 -3.66 0.90
C ILE A 64 -8.22 -3.41 0.79
N HIS A 65 -7.82 -2.69 -0.24
CA HIS A 65 -6.51 -2.06 -0.32
C HIS A 65 -6.66 -0.64 0.23
N PHE A 66 -6.12 -0.41 1.41
CA PHE A 66 -6.02 0.95 1.95
C PHE A 66 -4.89 1.70 1.27
N GLN A 67 -5.16 2.91 0.76
CA GLN A 67 -4.10 3.89 0.52
C GLN A 67 -3.34 4.10 1.83
N PRO A 68 -2.08 4.59 1.79
CA PRO A 68 -1.18 4.43 2.93
C PRO A 68 -1.77 4.77 4.29
N VAL A 69 -1.63 3.85 5.23
CA VAL A 69 -2.14 3.96 6.61
C VAL A 69 -1.02 3.86 7.66
N PHE A 70 0.23 3.79 7.24
CA PHE A 70 1.36 4.06 8.14
C PHE A 70 1.57 5.58 8.28
N ASP A 71 2.32 5.98 9.30
CA ASP A 71 2.55 7.38 9.63
C ASP A 71 3.28 8.14 8.50
N TYR A 72 2.65 9.19 8.00
CA TYR A 72 3.15 10.05 6.93
C TYR A 72 3.23 11.52 7.37
N ALA A 73 3.94 12.36 6.62
CA ALA A 73 4.41 13.65 7.11
C ALA A 73 3.44 14.82 6.92
N SER A 74 2.64 14.83 5.85
CA SER A 74 1.97 16.06 5.38
C SER A 74 0.67 16.40 6.09
N VAL A 75 0.22 15.61 7.05
CA VAL A 75 -0.94 15.96 7.89
C VAL A 75 -0.47 16.40 9.26
N ASP A 76 -0.80 17.62 9.65
CA ASP A 76 -0.57 18.12 11.00
C ASP A 76 -1.63 17.56 11.97
N GLU A 77 -1.26 16.53 12.70
CA GLU A 77 -2.12 15.89 13.69
C GLU A 77 -2.59 16.83 14.81
N THR A 78 -1.93 17.98 15.00
CA THR A 78 -2.32 18.98 15.99
C THR A 78 -3.44 19.91 15.51
N GLN A 79 -3.79 19.83 14.23
CA GLN A 79 -4.77 20.72 13.58
C GLN A 79 -5.84 19.97 12.78
N LEU A 80 -6.28 18.82 13.26
CA LEU A 80 -7.27 17.97 12.58
C LEU A 80 -8.66 18.58 12.45
N ASN A 81 -8.91 19.73 13.09
CA ASN A 81 -10.11 20.54 12.91
C ASN A 81 -10.09 21.39 11.63
N LYS A 82 -8.95 21.44 10.94
CA LYS A 82 -8.81 22.09 9.63
C LYS A 82 -8.85 21.05 8.51
N PRO A 83 -9.44 21.39 7.37
CA PRO A 83 -9.35 20.50 6.20
C PRO A 83 -7.88 20.30 5.80
N GLN A 84 -7.46 19.05 5.79
CA GLN A 84 -6.15 18.63 5.33
C GLN A 84 -6.35 17.40 4.46
N PHE A 85 -5.88 17.45 3.22
CA PHE A 85 -5.94 16.33 2.31
C PHE A 85 -4.53 15.83 2.01
N ASN A 86 -4.35 14.53 2.12
CA ASN A 86 -3.13 13.84 1.74
C ASN A 86 -3.47 12.43 1.30
N TRP A 87 -2.84 11.96 0.25
CA TRP A 87 -2.98 10.58 -0.20
C TRP A 87 -2.22 9.59 0.69
N GLY A 88 -1.21 10.07 1.46
CA GLY A 88 -0.43 9.24 2.37
C GLY A 88 0.91 8.74 1.78
N TYR A 89 1.25 9.12 0.55
CA TYR A 89 2.49 8.67 -0.11
C TYR A 89 3.72 9.53 0.24
N ASP A 90 3.80 9.98 1.48
CA ASP A 90 4.95 10.72 2.01
C ASP A 90 5.41 10.12 3.35
N PRO A 91 5.97 8.90 3.32
CA PRO A 91 6.25 8.08 4.50
C PRO A 91 7.26 8.72 5.43
N LYS A 92 6.97 8.65 6.74
CA LYS A 92 7.81 9.16 7.81
C LYS A 92 8.21 8.07 8.80
N ASN A 93 7.24 7.36 9.37
CA ASN A 93 7.47 6.26 10.30
C ASN A 93 6.77 4.98 9.81
N TYR A 94 7.53 4.06 9.21
CA TYR A 94 7.00 2.90 8.50
C TYR A 94 6.26 1.87 9.37
N ASN A 95 6.59 1.77 10.66
CA ASN A 95 6.05 0.74 11.54
C ASN A 95 5.05 1.29 12.56
N VAL A 96 4.39 2.39 12.23
CA VAL A 96 3.41 3.07 13.07
C VAL A 96 2.16 3.39 12.24
N PRO A 97 0.94 3.07 12.70
CA PRO A 97 -0.28 3.50 12.05
C PRO A 97 -0.43 5.03 12.04
N GLU A 98 -1.01 5.58 10.98
CA GLU A 98 -1.28 7.01 10.85
C GLU A 98 -2.22 7.52 11.95
N GLY A 99 -1.79 8.59 12.63
CA GLY A 99 -2.52 9.11 13.79
C GLY A 99 -3.72 9.96 13.44
N SER A 100 -3.73 10.63 12.29
CA SER A 100 -4.87 11.44 11.86
C SER A 100 -6.14 10.62 11.64
N TYR A 101 -6.01 9.32 11.42
CA TYR A 101 -7.14 8.39 11.30
C TYR A 101 -7.62 7.81 12.64
N SER A 102 -6.94 8.11 13.75
CA SER A 102 -7.41 7.75 15.08
C SER A 102 -8.30 8.83 15.69
N THR A 103 -9.08 8.45 16.69
CA THR A 103 -9.94 9.41 17.41
C THR A 103 -9.15 10.31 18.36
N ASP A 104 -7.96 9.89 18.77
CA ASP A 104 -7.03 10.65 19.61
C ASP A 104 -5.58 10.48 19.15
N PRO A 105 -5.05 11.39 18.34
CA PRO A 105 -3.66 11.31 17.86
C PRO A 105 -2.62 11.57 18.95
N TYR A 106 -3.00 12.21 20.06
CA TYR A 106 -2.09 12.52 21.17
C TYR A 106 -1.83 11.33 22.09
N ALA A 107 -2.68 10.32 22.05
CA ALA A 107 -2.48 9.07 22.78
C ALA A 107 -1.97 7.99 21.81
N PRO A 108 -0.67 7.68 21.76
CA PRO A 108 -0.09 6.79 20.75
C PRO A 108 -0.73 5.40 20.69
N GLY A 109 -1.20 4.89 21.85
CA GLY A 109 -1.90 3.62 21.92
C GLY A 109 -3.25 3.59 21.21
N THR A 110 -3.88 4.75 21.01
CA THR A 110 -5.21 4.84 20.38
C THR A 110 -5.15 4.45 18.92
N ARG A 111 -4.21 4.98 18.14
CA ARG A 111 -4.03 4.62 16.72
C ARG A 111 -3.79 3.12 16.53
N ILE A 112 -2.99 2.53 17.40
CA ILE A 112 -2.67 1.09 17.37
C ILE A 112 -3.93 0.26 17.64
N LYS A 113 -4.66 0.62 18.69
CA LYS A 113 -5.88 -0.10 19.10
C LYS A 113 -6.97 0.00 18.04
N GLU A 114 -7.27 1.21 17.59
CA GLU A 114 -8.34 1.46 16.62
C GLU A 114 -8.04 0.83 15.23
N PHE A 115 -6.79 0.83 14.80
CA PHE A 115 -6.39 0.10 13.60
C PHE A 115 -6.66 -1.40 13.73
N LYS A 116 -6.32 -2.01 14.86
CA LYS A 116 -6.61 -3.42 15.13
C LYS A 116 -8.11 -3.71 15.24
N GLU A 117 -8.88 -2.81 15.84
CA GLU A 117 -10.35 -2.92 15.88
C GLU A 117 -10.96 -2.91 14.47
N MET A 118 -10.45 -2.06 13.59
CA MET A 118 -10.82 -2.03 12.18
C MET A 118 -10.52 -3.36 11.48
N VAL A 119 -9.30 -3.87 11.61
CA VAL A 119 -8.90 -5.16 11.02
C VAL A 119 -9.81 -6.28 11.49
N MET A 120 -10.06 -6.39 12.80
CA MET A 120 -10.97 -7.41 13.36
C MET A 120 -12.38 -7.31 12.79
N ALA A 121 -12.92 -6.10 12.65
CA ALA A 121 -14.26 -5.89 12.12
C ALA A 121 -14.37 -6.32 10.66
N LEU A 122 -13.36 -6.00 9.86
CA LEU A 122 -13.27 -6.41 8.45
C LEU A 122 -13.11 -7.93 8.32
N HIS A 123 -12.25 -8.56 9.11
CA HIS A 123 -12.08 -10.01 9.15
C HIS A 123 -13.39 -10.74 9.49
N LYS A 124 -14.11 -10.27 10.51
CA LYS A 124 -15.44 -10.80 10.86
C LYS A 124 -16.44 -10.71 9.71
N ALA A 125 -16.30 -9.71 8.86
CA ALA A 125 -17.13 -9.52 7.68
C ALA A 125 -16.68 -10.34 6.46
N GLY A 126 -15.59 -11.11 6.58
CA GLY A 126 -14.99 -11.87 5.48
C GLY A 126 -14.15 -11.02 4.53
N ILE A 127 -13.67 -9.85 4.97
CA ILE A 127 -12.92 -8.89 4.17
C ILE A 127 -11.46 -8.88 4.62
N ARG A 128 -10.54 -9.16 3.71
CA ARG A 128 -9.10 -9.06 3.92
C ARG A 128 -8.62 -7.61 3.89
N VAL A 129 -7.53 -7.34 4.57
CA VAL A 129 -6.90 -6.01 4.63
C VAL A 129 -5.56 -6.05 3.91
N ILE A 130 -5.44 -5.24 2.86
CA ILE A 130 -4.22 -5.07 2.07
C ILE A 130 -3.59 -3.72 2.42
N PHE A 131 -2.31 -3.75 2.72
CA PHE A 131 -1.51 -2.61 3.12
C PHE A 131 -0.77 -2.00 1.92
N ASP A 132 -0.81 -0.69 1.76
CA ASP A 132 -0.03 0.01 0.74
C ASP A 132 1.40 0.25 1.25
N ALA A 133 2.35 -0.45 0.68
CA ALA A 133 3.74 -0.48 1.11
C ALA A 133 4.59 0.53 0.32
N VAL A 134 4.84 1.69 0.90
CA VAL A 134 5.59 2.78 0.26
C VAL A 134 7.02 2.82 0.79
N TYR A 135 7.83 1.81 0.45
CA TYR A 135 9.24 1.73 0.86
C TYR A 135 10.19 2.38 -0.16
N ASN A 136 9.68 2.79 -1.32
CA ASN A 136 10.49 3.26 -2.44
C ASN A 136 11.14 4.64 -2.19
N HIS A 137 10.62 5.44 -1.27
CA HIS A 137 11.18 6.74 -0.88
C HIS A 137 10.80 7.10 0.56
N THR A 138 11.40 8.14 1.09
CA THR A 138 10.99 8.81 2.33
C THR A 138 10.49 10.22 2.02
N PHE A 139 9.68 10.80 2.91
CA PHE A 139 9.19 12.18 2.76
C PHE A 139 10.31 13.16 2.45
N ASP A 140 11.39 13.10 3.22
CA ASP A 140 12.63 13.83 2.95
C ASP A 140 13.83 12.98 3.37
N ILE A 141 15.01 13.30 2.85
CA ILE A 141 16.24 12.59 3.20
C ILE A 141 16.73 13.01 4.57
N ASN A 142 16.90 14.31 4.80
CA ASN A 142 17.60 14.84 5.99
C ASN A 142 16.82 14.59 7.29
N GLY A 143 15.51 14.64 7.23
CA GLY A 143 14.62 14.37 8.36
C GLY A 143 14.36 12.88 8.60
N SER A 144 14.74 12.01 7.67
CA SER A 144 14.45 10.56 7.78
C SER A 144 15.25 9.89 8.88
N ASN A 145 14.64 8.87 9.49
CA ASN A 145 15.32 8.02 10.46
C ASN A 145 16.48 7.25 9.82
N PHE A 146 16.37 6.92 8.53
CA PHE A 146 17.43 6.26 7.77
C PHE A 146 18.70 7.11 7.70
N GLN A 147 18.56 8.37 7.28
CA GLN A 147 19.72 9.25 7.15
C GLN A 147 20.37 9.59 8.49
N ARG A 148 19.56 9.69 9.54
CA ARG A 148 20.06 9.93 10.90
C ARG A 148 20.78 8.75 11.52
N THR A 149 20.37 7.53 11.13
CA THR A 149 20.96 6.27 11.65
C THR A 149 22.27 5.95 10.93
N TYR A 150 22.26 6.00 9.61
CA TYR A 150 23.46 5.73 8.80
C TYR A 150 23.44 6.62 7.55
N PRO A 151 24.12 7.77 7.59
CA PRO A 151 24.13 8.74 6.51
C PRO A 151 24.53 8.12 5.16
N ASP A 152 23.81 8.48 4.12
CA ASP A 152 24.05 8.07 2.73
C ASP A 152 23.93 6.55 2.42
N TYR A 153 23.59 5.73 3.39
CA TYR A 153 23.51 4.29 3.17
C TYR A 153 22.23 3.84 2.48
N TYR A 154 21.09 4.33 2.94
CA TYR A 154 19.78 3.81 2.55
C TYR A 154 19.23 4.35 1.23
N TYR A 155 19.90 5.33 0.64
CA TYR A 155 19.47 5.98 -0.59
C TYR A 155 20.42 5.70 -1.73
N ARG A 156 19.86 5.54 -2.94
CA ARG A 156 20.67 5.45 -4.15
C ARG A 156 21.19 6.80 -4.57
N LYS A 157 22.40 6.80 -5.09
CA LYS A 157 23.05 7.98 -5.67
C LYS A 157 23.44 7.70 -7.11
N THR A 158 23.38 8.73 -7.92
CA THR A 158 23.90 8.74 -9.29
C THR A 158 25.42 8.68 -9.29
N VAL A 159 26.02 8.44 -10.45
CA VAL A 159 27.49 8.34 -10.59
C VAL A 159 28.22 9.63 -10.23
N ASP A 160 27.56 10.79 -10.30
CA ASP A 160 28.07 12.09 -9.87
C ASP A 160 27.80 12.41 -8.38
N GLY A 161 27.32 11.41 -7.63
CA GLY A 161 27.15 11.49 -6.18
C GLY A 161 25.88 12.20 -5.69
N LYS A 162 24.97 12.60 -6.60
CA LYS A 162 23.68 13.18 -6.22
C LYS A 162 22.69 12.09 -5.85
N TYR A 163 21.71 12.43 -5.01
CA TYR A 163 20.60 11.51 -4.75
C TYR A 163 19.78 11.28 -6.01
N SER A 164 19.52 10.01 -6.30
CA SER A 164 18.66 9.59 -7.41
C SER A 164 17.19 9.71 -7.03
N ASP A 165 16.31 9.89 -8.02
CA ASP A 165 14.89 10.12 -7.83
C ASP A 165 14.02 9.27 -8.75
N GLY A 166 14.12 7.97 -8.60
CA GLY A 166 13.25 7.01 -9.30
C GLY A 166 11.80 7.06 -8.81
N SER A 167 11.55 7.61 -7.64
CA SER A 167 10.20 7.77 -7.09
C SER A 167 9.46 9.01 -7.62
N GLY A 168 10.17 10.00 -8.16
CA GLY A 168 9.59 11.29 -8.51
C GLY A 168 9.24 12.16 -7.28
N CYS A 169 9.68 11.76 -6.07
CA CYS A 169 9.42 12.44 -4.80
C CYS A 169 10.69 13.01 -4.16
N GLY A 170 11.78 13.13 -4.92
CA GLY A 170 13.03 13.73 -4.49
C GLY A 170 14.09 12.74 -3.98
N ASN A 171 13.78 11.46 -3.89
CA ASN A 171 14.73 10.43 -3.49
C ASN A 171 14.24 9.03 -3.88
N GLU A 172 15.13 8.06 -3.84
CA GLU A 172 14.81 6.64 -3.93
C GLU A 172 15.62 5.85 -2.91
N THR A 173 15.01 4.85 -2.30
CA THR A 173 15.69 3.94 -1.38
C THR A 173 16.48 2.88 -2.13
N ALA A 174 17.54 2.38 -1.50
CA ALA A 174 18.45 1.38 -2.05
C ALA A 174 18.09 -0.01 -1.51
N SER A 175 17.01 -0.62 -2.01
CA SER A 175 16.49 -1.90 -1.52
C SER A 175 17.50 -3.05 -1.66
N GLU A 176 18.43 -2.97 -2.62
CA GLU A 176 19.49 -3.94 -2.83
C GLU A 176 20.54 -3.95 -1.70
N LYS A 177 20.63 -2.89 -0.90
CA LYS A 177 21.56 -2.83 0.22
C LYS A 177 21.07 -3.67 1.40
N PRO A 178 21.94 -4.47 2.01
CA PRO A 178 21.55 -5.45 3.04
C PRO A 178 20.69 -4.89 4.16
N LEU A 179 21.04 -3.75 4.76
CA LEU A 179 20.26 -3.18 5.87
C LEU A 179 18.91 -2.60 5.42
N MET A 180 18.80 -2.09 4.19
CA MET A 180 17.50 -1.64 3.67
C MET A 180 16.60 -2.83 3.36
N ARG A 181 17.13 -3.87 2.75
CA ARG A 181 16.43 -5.13 2.49
C ARG A 181 15.91 -5.75 3.79
N GLU A 182 16.78 -5.88 4.79
CA GLU A 182 16.42 -6.40 6.11
C GLU A 182 15.31 -5.57 6.75
N PHE A 183 15.42 -4.24 6.68
CA PHE A 183 14.38 -3.35 7.19
C PHE A 183 13.03 -3.60 6.51
N MET A 184 13.00 -3.73 5.19
CA MET A 184 11.76 -3.99 4.44
C MET A 184 11.16 -5.34 4.83
N ILE A 185 11.96 -6.39 4.90
CA ILE A 185 11.51 -7.74 5.28
C ILE A 185 10.91 -7.71 6.70
N GLU A 186 11.64 -7.17 7.67
CA GLU A 186 11.17 -7.12 9.06
C GLU A 186 9.96 -6.20 9.25
N SER A 187 9.88 -5.10 8.50
CA SER A 187 8.69 -4.23 8.51
C SER A 187 7.45 -4.95 7.98
N VAL A 188 7.56 -5.66 6.86
CA VAL A 188 6.45 -6.46 6.31
C VAL A 188 6.01 -7.54 7.30
N LYS A 189 6.96 -8.31 7.85
CA LYS A 189 6.68 -9.33 8.88
C LYS A 189 5.99 -8.72 10.11
N TYR A 190 6.43 -7.53 10.53
CA TYR A 190 5.82 -6.81 11.65
C TYR A 190 4.35 -6.49 11.39
N TRP A 191 4.01 -5.96 10.21
CA TRP A 191 2.61 -5.68 9.86
C TRP A 191 1.75 -6.95 9.77
N VAL A 192 2.31 -8.04 9.27
CA VAL A 192 1.62 -9.35 9.26
C VAL A 192 1.36 -9.86 10.67
N ASN A 193 2.37 -9.87 11.53
CA ASN A 193 2.29 -10.49 12.84
C ASN A 193 1.57 -9.61 13.88
N GLU A 194 1.82 -8.28 13.85
CA GLU A 194 1.28 -7.36 14.85
C GLU A 194 -0.11 -6.84 14.49
N TYR A 195 -0.39 -6.67 13.18
CA TYR A 195 -1.65 -6.08 12.72
C TYR A 195 -2.50 -7.02 11.86
N HIS A 196 -2.08 -8.27 11.69
CA HIS A 196 -2.78 -9.31 10.92
C HIS A 196 -3.08 -8.90 9.47
N ILE A 197 -2.18 -8.15 8.84
CA ILE A 197 -2.33 -7.72 7.45
C ILE A 197 -2.32 -8.94 6.51
N ASP A 198 -3.21 -8.93 5.51
CA ASP A 198 -3.52 -10.06 4.63
C ASP A 198 -2.94 -9.92 3.23
N GLY A 199 -2.31 -8.81 2.94
CA GLY A 199 -1.68 -8.56 1.64
C GLY A 199 -0.96 -7.23 1.61
N PHE A 200 -0.10 -7.07 0.61
CA PHE A 200 0.69 -5.86 0.39
C PHE A 200 0.64 -5.44 -1.08
N ARG A 201 0.31 -4.20 -1.31
CA ARG A 201 0.49 -3.53 -2.60
C ARG A 201 1.73 -2.67 -2.51
N PHE A 202 2.75 -2.97 -3.29
CA PHE A 202 3.99 -2.19 -3.30
C PHE A 202 3.85 -1.00 -4.27
N ASP A 203 3.83 0.19 -3.70
CA ASP A 203 3.91 1.45 -4.43
C ASP A 203 5.23 1.54 -5.17
N LEU A 204 5.18 1.90 -6.46
CA LEU A 204 6.37 1.95 -7.32
C LEU A 204 7.30 0.75 -7.10
N MET A 205 6.76 -0.46 -7.17
CA MET A 205 7.52 -1.71 -6.97
C MET A 205 8.73 -1.79 -7.90
N GLY A 206 8.63 -1.17 -9.07
CA GLY A 206 9.72 -1.09 -10.04
C GLY A 206 10.94 -0.28 -9.60
N VAL A 207 10.89 0.43 -8.48
CA VAL A 207 12.06 1.04 -7.82
C VAL A 207 12.87 -0.01 -7.04
N HIS A 208 12.23 -1.08 -6.58
CA HIS A 208 12.86 -2.14 -5.80
C HIS A 208 13.54 -3.19 -6.68
N ASP A 209 14.61 -3.77 -6.18
CA ASP A 209 15.28 -4.87 -6.86
C ASP A 209 14.51 -6.19 -6.72
N ILE A 210 14.62 -7.05 -7.72
CA ILE A 210 13.93 -8.34 -7.82
C ILE A 210 14.28 -9.24 -6.62
N GLU A 211 15.55 -9.28 -6.22
CA GLU A 211 16.00 -10.12 -5.12
C GLU A 211 15.33 -9.75 -3.81
N THR A 212 15.21 -8.45 -3.49
CA THR A 212 14.52 -7.97 -2.29
C THR A 212 13.05 -8.35 -2.32
N MET A 213 12.37 -8.17 -3.45
CA MET A 213 10.97 -8.56 -3.58
C MET A 213 10.75 -10.06 -3.37
N ASN A 214 11.61 -10.89 -3.96
CA ASN A 214 11.54 -12.34 -3.79
C ASN A 214 11.84 -12.78 -2.35
N GLN A 215 12.78 -12.13 -1.66
CA GLN A 215 13.05 -12.41 -0.25
C GLN A 215 11.90 -11.99 0.66
N ILE A 216 11.24 -10.86 0.39
CA ILE A 216 10.02 -10.46 1.10
C ILE A 216 8.93 -11.52 0.91
N ARG A 217 8.72 -11.99 -0.33
CA ARG A 217 7.74 -13.05 -0.61
C ARG A 217 8.05 -14.32 0.17
N ALA A 218 9.30 -14.77 0.14
CA ALA A 218 9.71 -15.97 0.87
C ALA A 218 9.49 -15.84 2.38
N ALA A 219 9.84 -14.69 2.96
CA ALA A 219 9.65 -14.44 4.40
C ALA A 219 8.17 -14.40 4.80
N VAL A 220 7.30 -13.89 3.94
CA VAL A 220 5.84 -13.89 4.17
C VAL A 220 5.25 -15.28 4.01
N ASP A 221 5.74 -16.09 3.05
CA ASP A 221 5.33 -17.48 2.86
C ASP A 221 5.61 -18.37 4.08
N GLU A 222 6.68 -18.08 4.82
CA GLU A 222 6.98 -18.77 6.08
C GLU A 222 5.91 -18.50 7.17
N ILE A 223 5.21 -17.37 7.10
CA ILE A 223 4.14 -17.00 8.04
C ILE A 223 2.80 -17.54 7.53
N ASP A 224 2.42 -17.16 6.31
CA ASP A 224 1.17 -17.57 5.67
C ASP A 224 1.25 -17.34 4.14
N PRO A 225 1.32 -18.39 3.33
CA PRO A 225 1.42 -18.26 1.87
C PRO A 225 0.14 -17.70 1.21
N SER A 226 -0.97 -17.60 1.93
CA SER A 226 -2.20 -16.97 1.43
C SER A 226 -2.14 -15.43 1.43
N ILE A 227 -1.14 -14.83 2.07
CA ILE A 227 -0.93 -13.38 2.05
C ILE A 227 -0.48 -12.96 0.65
N TYR A 228 -1.29 -12.13 -0.01
CA TYR A 228 -1.03 -11.75 -1.40
C TYR A 228 -0.11 -10.55 -1.47
N ILE A 229 0.89 -10.62 -2.36
CA ILE A 229 1.80 -9.50 -2.67
C ILE A 229 1.67 -9.15 -4.15
N TYR A 230 1.46 -7.90 -4.43
CA TYR A 230 1.45 -7.33 -5.78
C TYR A 230 1.93 -5.88 -5.75
N GLY A 231 2.14 -5.28 -6.91
CA GLY A 231 2.58 -3.90 -6.93
C GLY A 231 2.63 -3.28 -8.31
N GLU A 232 3.10 -2.05 -8.34
CA GLU A 232 3.29 -1.28 -9.56
C GLU A 232 4.63 -1.66 -10.21
N GLY A 233 4.57 -2.33 -11.36
CA GLY A 233 5.75 -2.76 -12.13
C GLY A 233 6.43 -1.62 -12.89
N TRP A 234 6.53 -0.44 -12.28
CA TRP A 234 7.17 0.75 -12.84
C TRP A 234 7.79 1.63 -11.76
N SER A 235 8.54 2.65 -12.19
CA SER A 235 9.02 3.78 -11.40
C SER A 235 8.44 5.07 -11.96
N ALA A 236 8.48 6.16 -11.19
CA ALA A 236 8.05 7.49 -11.64
C ALA A 236 9.18 8.30 -12.28
N GLY A 237 10.42 7.86 -12.12
CA GLY A 237 11.60 8.46 -12.71
C GLY A 237 12.68 7.42 -13.00
N SER A 238 13.87 7.86 -13.37
CA SER A 238 15.01 6.97 -13.61
C SER A 238 15.66 6.56 -12.30
N CYS A 239 15.83 5.26 -12.08
CA CYS A 239 16.54 4.71 -10.93
C CYS A 239 18.04 4.64 -11.18
N ALA A 240 18.83 4.89 -10.13
CA ALA A 240 20.29 4.66 -10.16
C ALA A 240 20.63 3.20 -9.84
N TYR A 241 19.95 2.27 -10.52
CA TYR A 241 20.19 0.83 -10.43
C TYR A 241 19.87 0.17 -11.78
N PRO A 242 20.54 -0.92 -12.18
CA PRO A 242 20.31 -1.56 -13.47
C PRO A 242 18.85 -2.02 -13.64
N THR A 243 18.19 -1.58 -14.72
CA THR A 243 16.76 -1.85 -14.97
C THR A 243 16.46 -3.35 -15.05
N GLU A 244 17.38 -4.15 -15.57
CA GLU A 244 17.25 -5.60 -15.65
C GLU A 244 17.22 -6.31 -14.29
N LYS A 245 17.57 -5.59 -13.22
CA LYS A 245 17.54 -6.08 -11.83
C LYS A 245 16.36 -5.49 -11.03
N LEU A 246 15.59 -4.60 -11.62
CA LEU A 246 14.44 -3.97 -10.96
C LEU A 246 13.16 -4.75 -11.22
N ALA A 247 12.22 -4.67 -10.27
CA ALA A 247 10.90 -5.31 -10.33
C ALA A 247 9.92 -4.56 -11.24
N VAL A 248 10.38 -4.19 -12.43
CA VAL A 248 9.55 -3.59 -13.47
C VAL A 248 8.72 -4.65 -14.20
N LYS A 249 7.64 -4.25 -14.86
CA LYS A 249 6.69 -5.15 -15.55
C LYS A 249 7.39 -6.15 -16.49
N ALA A 250 8.39 -5.72 -17.25
CA ALA A 250 9.14 -6.59 -18.15
C ALA A 250 9.89 -7.73 -17.42
N ASN A 251 10.16 -7.58 -16.14
CA ASN A 251 10.91 -8.54 -15.32
C ASN A 251 10.00 -9.39 -14.42
N THR A 252 8.68 -9.26 -14.52
CA THR A 252 7.72 -10.05 -13.70
C THR A 252 7.93 -11.57 -13.78
N PRO A 253 8.40 -12.18 -14.89
CA PRO A 253 8.74 -13.61 -14.91
C PRO A 253 9.82 -14.02 -13.90
N GLN A 254 10.60 -13.08 -13.37
CA GLN A 254 11.62 -13.32 -12.35
C GLN A 254 11.08 -13.12 -10.91
N LEU A 255 9.84 -12.64 -10.76
CA LEU A 255 9.18 -12.49 -9.46
C LEU A 255 8.42 -13.78 -9.13
N HIS A 256 8.62 -14.28 -7.92
CA HIS A 256 8.03 -15.55 -7.47
C HIS A 256 6.76 -15.29 -6.65
N GLY A 257 5.58 -15.60 -7.21
CA GLY A 257 4.31 -15.43 -6.48
C GLY A 257 3.96 -13.98 -6.14
N ILE A 258 4.43 -13.02 -6.94
CA ILE A 258 4.15 -11.58 -6.81
C ILE A 258 3.45 -11.12 -8.07
N GLY A 259 2.29 -10.48 -7.91
CA GLY A 259 1.55 -9.89 -9.01
C GLY A 259 2.03 -8.48 -9.39
N ALA A 260 1.66 -8.05 -10.59
CA ALA A 260 1.85 -6.67 -11.03
C ALA A 260 0.58 -6.15 -11.69
N PHE A 261 0.33 -4.85 -11.58
CA PHE A 261 -0.78 -4.22 -12.30
C PHE A 261 -0.57 -4.31 -13.81
N SER A 262 -1.68 -4.55 -14.53
CA SER A 262 -1.73 -4.50 -15.98
C SER A 262 -2.32 -3.16 -16.43
N ASP A 263 -1.46 -2.20 -16.71
CA ASP A 263 -1.84 -0.91 -17.30
C ASP A 263 -2.35 -1.08 -18.74
N ASP A 264 -1.81 -2.06 -19.49
CA ASP A 264 -2.31 -2.41 -20.83
C ASP A 264 -3.79 -2.82 -20.77
N MET A 265 -4.18 -3.68 -19.85
CA MET A 265 -5.57 -4.09 -19.67
C MET A 265 -6.46 -2.92 -19.21
N ARG A 266 -5.99 -2.15 -18.25
CA ARG A 266 -6.71 -0.97 -17.75
C ARG A 266 -6.99 0.01 -18.89
N ASP A 267 -5.98 0.37 -19.66
CA ASP A 267 -6.07 1.39 -20.70
C ASP A 267 -6.91 0.90 -21.87
N ALA A 268 -6.82 -0.38 -22.25
CA ALA A 268 -7.68 -0.98 -23.26
C ALA A 268 -9.16 -0.99 -22.87
N LEU A 269 -9.46 -1.16 -21.57
CA LEU A 269 -10.84 -1.16 -21.08
C LEU A 269 -11.42 0.26 -20.96
N ARG A 270 -10.72 1.17 -20.29
CA ARG A 270 -11.27 2.48 -19.90
C ARG A 270 -10.69 3.68 -20.64
N GLY A 271 -9.64 3.51 -21.40
CA GLY A 271 -8.83 4.59 -21.97
C GLY A 271 -7.59 4.90 -21.14
N THR A 272 -6.64 5.63 -21.74
CA THR A 272 -5.37 5.96 -21.11
C THR A 272 -5.56 6.86 -19.89
N PHE A 273 -4.62 6.80 -18.95
CA PHE A 273 -4.65 7.62 -17.74
C PHE A 273 -4.66 9.13 -18.03
N SER A 274 -4.05 9.55 -19.13
CA SER A 274 -3.96 10.96 -19.54
C SER A 274 -5.22 11.49 -20.26
N ASP A 275 -6.14 10.63 -20.65
CA ASP A 275 -7.39 11.01 -21.35
C ASP A 275 -8.57 10.21 -20.79
N ASP A 276 -9.16 10.72 -19.74
CA ASP A 276 -10.34 10.17 -19.08
C ASP A 276 -11.67 10.50 -19.77
N THR A 277 -11.60 11.28 -20.87
CA THR A 277 -12.81 11.73 -21.59
C THR A 277 -13.29 10.72 -22.63
N LYS A 278 -12.42 9.85 -23.11
CA LYS A 278 -12.75 8.97 -24.25
C LYS A 278 -13.20 7.59 -23.85
N GLY A 279 -12.93 7.02 -22.74
CA GLY A 279 -13.21 5.61 -22.47
C GLY A 279 -12.83 4.71 -23.68
N ALA A 280 -12.46 3.48 -23.49
CA ALA A 280 -12.14 2.59 -24.60
C ALA A 280 -13.26 1.56 -24.80
N LEU A 281 -13.00 0.28 -24.61
CA LEU A 281 -14.00 -0.77 -24.83
C LEU A 281 -15.26 -0.60 -23.95
N LEU A 282 -15.11 -0.10 -22.73
CA LEU A 282 -16.25 0.17 -21.83
C LEU A 282 -17.19 1.26 -22.37
N ALA A 283 -16.68 2.17 -23.21
CA ALA A 283 -17.49 3.18 -23.90
C ALA A 283 -17.92 2.74 -25.31
N GLY A 284 -17.66 1.49 -25.70
CA GLY A 284 -17.97 0.95 -27.02
C GLY A 284 -17.07 1.45 -28.14
N ILE A 285 -15.88 1.95 -27.82
CA ILE A 285 -14.89 2.43 -28.81
C ILE A 285 -14.03 1.22 -29.24
N PRO A 286 -14.06 0.83 -30.54
CA PRO A 286 -13.25 -0.29 -31.03
C PRO A 286 -11.79 0.10 -31.22
N GLY A 287 -10.92 -0.90 -31.34
CA GLY A 287 -9.50 -0.73 -31.70
C GLY A 287 -8.50 -1.12 -30.61
N GLU A 288 -8.99 -1.46 -29.39
CA GLU A 288 -8.14 -1.84 -28.25
C GLU A 288 -8.17 -3.35 -27.93
N GLU A 289 -8.74 -4.17 -28.83
CA GLU A 289 -8.93 -5.60 -28.60
C GLU A 289 -7.60 -6.36 -28.47
N GLU A 290 -6.58 -5.97 -29.24
CA GLU A 290 -5.25 -6.58 -29.17
C GLU A 290 -4.51 -6.15 -27.91
N SER A 291 -4.63 -4.87 -27.51
CA SER A 291 -4.08 -4.36 -26.25
C SER A 291 -4.70 -5.09 -25.04
N LEU A 292 -6.02 -5.32 -25.09
CA LEU A 292 -6.71 -6.08 -24.04
C LEU A 292 -6.21 -7.53 -23.96
N LYS A 293 -6.07 -8.21 -25.09
CA LYS A 293 -5.52 -9.58 -25.13
C LYS A 293 -4.09 -9.65 -24.60
N PHE A 294 -3.29 -8.63 -24.89
CA PHE A 294 -1.91 -8.55 -24.37
C PHE A 294 -1.87 -8.34 -22.86
N GLY A 295 -2.83 -7.59 -22.30
CA GLY A 295 -2.92 -7.29 -20.88
C GLY A 295 -3.47 -8.42 -20.00
N ILE A 296 -4.10 -9.44 -20.60
CA ILE A 296 -4.60 -10.63 -19.92
C ILE A 296 -3.46 -11.66 -19.75
#